data_4df667914d149d867ea24b4fedc4979e
#
_entry.id   4df667914d149d867ea24b4fedc4979e
#
_cell.length_a   1.000
_cell.length_b   1.000
_cell.length_c   1.000
_cell.angle_alpha   90.00
_cell.angle_beta   90.00
_cell.angle_gamma   90.00
#
_symmetry.space_group_name_H-M   'P 1'
#
loop_
_entity.id
_entity.type
_entity.pdbx_description
1 polymer ?
#
loop_
_entity_poly.entity_id
_entity_poly.type
_entity_poly.pdbx_seq_one_letter_code
_entity_poly.pdbx_strand_id
1 'polypeptide(L)'
;MKTASFARIRLGITAGFCIAVMLFVPFTSAISDQTSSQTVTEPYQYHTYDALTDELHSLQENYSSLMSLSSIGKTYEGRDLWMVKLSDNVETEEEEPGVLFMAAHHGNEWPGVEICLFFIRYMLENAQNSSLPEVQNVLNTTQIYLIPMVNPDGVTADTRKNCAPNHGPFGKKPTITSYGVNLNRNYDDPWFLAYLFPLRYYLPMILPDASFNYRGPYPFSENETQAVKHFTEAHNFSISISYHSYGEFIIYPWMHTTKQTPDEMLFRSVGENISLINGYYLLVKNDRLIPLYGGTLGSSENWLYREKGALAYTVEVGNERRPTSPQVVFNLCMTQTTVHLYLCQRAQTIESEKAALHQT
;
A
#
# COMPACT_ATOMS: atom_id res chain seq x y z
N MET A 1 47.68 -9.01 -13.49
CA MET A 1 47.41 -8.66 -14.92
C MET A 1 46.94 -9.90 -15.64
N LYS A 2 45.66 -10.03 -15.96
CA LYS A 2 45.08 -10.75 -17.10
C LYS A 2 43.56 -10.56 -16.99
N THR A 3 43.04 -9.74 -17.87
CA THR A 3 41.63 -9.48 -18.13
C THR A 3 40.96 -10.71 -18.72
N ALA A 4 39.87 -11.20 -18.17
CA ALA A 4 39.02 -12.21 -18.78
C ALA A 4 37.75 -11.55 -19.34
N SER A 5 37.66 -11.58 -20.66
CA SER A 5 36.49 -11.19 -21.45
C SER A 5 35.45 -12.31 -21.38
N PHE A 6 34.22 -11.99 -21.01
CA PHE A 6 33.09 -12.91 -21.14
C PHE A 6 32.29 -12.60 -22.41
N ALA A 7 32.34 -13.57 -23.32
CA ALA A 7 31.58 -13.56 -24.56
C ALA A 7 30.09 -13.83 -24.30
N ARG A 8 29.22 -13.00 -24.92
CA ARG A 8 27.77 -13.19 -24.95
C ARG A 8 27.43 -14.30 -25.98
N ILE A 9 26.80 -15.37 -25.49
CA ILE A 9 26.12 -16.35 -26.34
C ILE A 9 24.69 -15.88 -26.53
N ARG A 10 24.32 -15.57 -27.78
CA ARG A 10 22.93 -15.36 -28.19
C ARG A 10 22.32 -16.72 -28.56
N LEU A 11 21.32 -17.17 -27.83
CA LEU A 11 20.38 -18.18 -28.30
C LEU A 11 19.08 -17.49 -28.74
N GLY A 12 18.78 -17.60 -30.02
CA GLY A 12 17.49 -17.15 -30.56
C GLY A 12 16.43 -18.20 -30.30
N ILE A 13 15.33 -17.81 -29.72
CA ILE A 13 14.07 -18.56 -29.73
C ILE A 13 13.01 -17.59 -30.24
N THR A 14 12.56 -17.84 -31.48
CA THR A 14 11.41 -17.18 -32.09
C THR A 14 10.15 -17.87 -31.58
N ALA A 15 9.46 -17.25 -30.63
CA ALA A 15 8.07 -17.54 -30.33
C ALA A 15 7.31 -16.22 -30.50
N GLY A 16 6.42 -16.19 -31.51
CA GLY A 16 5.61 -14.99 -31.79
C GLY A 16 4.56 -14.77 -30.71
N PHE A 17 4.80 -13.84 -29.85
CA PHE A 17 3.78 -13.24 -29.01
C PHE A 17 3.45 -11.88 -29.61
N CYS A 18 2.21 -11.67 -30.02
CA CYS A 18 1.68 -10.34 -30.32
C CYS A 18 1.72 -9.53 -29.03
N ILE A 19 2.81 -8.81 -28.83
CA ILE A 19 2.91 -7.75 -27.82
C ILE A 19 2.11 -6.59 -28.42
N ALA A 20 0.93 -6.33 -27.86
CA ALA A 20 0.30 -5.02 -28.02
C ALA A 20 1.22 -3.99 -27.37
N VAL A 21 2.08 -3.39 -28.16
CA VAL A 21 2.88 -2.25 -27.75
C VAL A 21 1.89 -1.10 -27.58
N MET A 22 1.39 -0.90 -26.36
CA MET A 22 0.82 0.39 -26.00
C MET A 22 1.95 1.39 -26.12
N LEU A 23 1.86 2.25 -27.13
CA LEU A 23 2.73 3.40 -27.31
C LEU A 23 2.62 4.26 -26.05
N PHE A 24 3.62 4.16 -25.19
CA PHE A 24 3.86 5.14 -24.14
C PHE A 24 4.17 6.44 -24.85
N VAL A 25 3.18 7.30 -24.96
CA VAL A 25 3.42 8.71 -25.29
C VAL A 25 4.12 9.27 -24.07
N PRO A 26 5.38 9.75 -24.18
CA PRO A 26 6.00 10.40 -23.04
C PRO A 26 5.12 11.59 -22.66
N PHE A 27 4.64 11.59 -21.44
CA PHE A 27 3.85 12.67 -20.85
C PHE A 27 4.79 13.86 -20.61
N THR A 28 5.11 14.58 -21.68
CA THR A 28 5.64 15.93 -21.59
C THR A 28 4.46 16.89 -21.78
N SER A 29 3.50 16.89 -20.87
CA SER A 29 2.60 18.02 -20.77
C SER A 29 3.44 19.21 -20.32
N ALA A 30 3.47 20.23 -21.14
CA ALA A 30 3.94 21.54 -20.77
C ALA A 30 3.04 22.07 -19.63
N ILE A 31 3.37 21.70 -18.40
CA ILE A 31 2.97 22.49 -17.23
C ILE A 31 3.69 23.80 -17.42
N SER A 32 2.95 24.83 -17.84
CA SER A 32 3.48 26.19 -17.92
C SER A 32 4.08 26.54 -16.56
N ASP A 33 5.36 26.81 -16.59
CA ASP A 33 6.18 27.26 -15.46
C ASP A 33 5.61 28.58 -14.92
N GLN A 34 4.62 28.50 -14.06
CA GLN A 34 4.11 29.58 -13.21
C GLN A 34 4.59 29.34 -11.77
N THR A 35 5.77 28.74 -11.61
CA THR A 35 6.43 28.75 -10.32
C THR A 35 7.22 30.05 -10.18
N SER A 36 6.55 31.08 -9.64
CA SER A 36 7.30 32.05 -8.84
C SER A 36 8.06 31.25 -7.79
N SER A 37 9.38 31.24 -7.88
CA SER A 37 10.27 30.59 -6.90
C SER A 37 10.18 31.33 -5.56
N GLN A 38 9.08 31.11 -4.83
CA GLN A 38 9.09 31.30 -3.40
C GLN A 38 9.80 30.06 -2.84
N THR A 39 11.01 30.23 -2.37
CA THR A 39 11.65 29.26 -1.50
C THR A 39 10.76 29.11 -0.28
N VAL A 40 9.93 28.04 -0.28
CA VAL A 40 9.13 27.69 0.89
C VAL A 40 10.14 27.33 1.98
N THR A 41 10.28 28.20 2.96
CA THR A 41 11.24 28.06 4.05
C THR A 41 10.68 27.24 5.21
N GLU A 42 9.34 27.10 5.26
CA GLU A 42 8.67 26.38 6.34
C GLU A 42 8.63 24.88 6.05
N PRO A 43 8.82 24.03 7.08
CA PRO A 43 8.68 22.58 6.95
C PRO A 43 7.28 22.19 6.52
N TYR A 44 7.18 21.08 5.76
CA TYR A 44 5.89 20.51 5.38
C TYR A 44 5.08 20.12 6.62
N GLN A 45 3.83 20.53 6.65
CA GLN A 45 2.89 20.18 7.72
C GLN A 45 2.06 18.98 7.31
N TYR A 46 2.29 17.84 7.94
CA TYR A 46 1.54 16.62 7.74
C TYR A 46 0.17 16.68 8.41
N HIS A 47 -0.81 16.00 7.82
CA HIS A 47 -2.15 15.92 8.39
C HIS A 47 -2.15 15.11 9.69
N THR A 48 -2.66 15.72 10.74
CA THR A 48 -3.09 15.00 11.94
C THR A 48 -4.36 14.21 11.65
N TYR A 49 -4.78 13.32 12.55
CA TYR A 49 -6.05 12.62 12.41
C TYR A 49 -7.25 13.57 12.27
N ASP A 50 -7.29 14.62 13.09
CA ASP A 50 -8.40 15.58 13.07
C ASP A 50 -8.39 16.37 11.74
N ALA A 51 -7.24 16.87 11.30
CA ALA A 51 -7.11 17.58 10.02
C ALA A 51 -7.50 16.70 8.82
N LEU A 52 -7.09 15.43 8.80
CA LEU A 52 -7.52 14.46 7.79
C LEU A 52 -9.04 14.27 7.83
N THR A 53 -9.61 14.10 9.02
CA THR A 53 -11.06 13.89 9.20
C THR A 53 -11.85 15.08 8.67
N ASP A 54 -11.47 16.30 9.05
CA ASP A 54 -12.14 17.53 8.60
C ASP A 54 -12.06 17.68 7.08
N GLU A 55 -10.91 17.40 6.49
CA GLU A 55 -10.74 17.49 5.04
C GLU A 55 -11.55 16.43 4.29
N LEU A 56 -11.58 15.18 4.75
CA LEU A 56 -12.37 14.11 4.13
C LEU A 56 -13.87 14.45 4.17
N HIS A 57 -14.39 14.99 5.27
CA HIS A 57 -15.77 15.45 5.33
C HIS A 57 -16.05 16.61 4.38
N SER A 58 -15.15 17.59 4.30
CA SER A 58 -15.27 18.70 3.36
C SER A 58 -15.27 18.22 1.88
N LEU A 59 -14.41 17.26 1.54
CA LEU A 59 -14.40 16.65 0.20
C LEU A 59 -15.69 15.88 -0.08
N GLN A 60 -16.19 15.12 0.86
CA GLN A 60 -17.48 14.42 0.75
C GLN A 60 -18.64 15.38 0.49
N GLU A 61 -18.70 16.50 1.22
CA GLU A 61 -19.75 17.51 1.02
C GLU A 61 -19.70 18.14 -0.39
N ASN A 62 -18.49 18.41 -0.89
CA ASN A 62 -18.30 19.08 -2.18
C ASN A 62 -18.40 18.12 -3.39
N TYR A 63 -18.13 16.83 -3.21
CA TYR A 63 -18.02 15.85 -4.30
C TYR A 63 -18.86 14.58 -4.05
N SER A 64 -20.01 14.72 -3.41
CA SER A 64 -20.86 13.58 -2.99
C SER A 64 -21.33 12.65 -4.11
N SER A 65 -21.30 13.09 -5.38
CA SER A 65 -21.60 12.23 -6.53
C SER A 65 -20.46 11.32 -6.97
N LEU A 66 -19.22 11.62 -6.54
CA LEU A 66 -18.00 10.89 -6.95
C LEU A 66 -17.26 10.28 -5.76
N MET A 67 -17.60 10.69 -4.55
CA MET A 67 -16.94 10.25 -3.32
C MET A 67 -17.97 9.85 -2.28
N SER A 68 -17.78 8.68 -1.66
CA SER A 68 -18.42 8.35 -0.39
C SER A 68 -17.39 8.17 0.70
N LEU A 69 -17.74 8.62 1.91
CA LEU A 69 -16.93 8.52 3.12
C LEU A 69 -17.68 7.69 4.16
N SER A 70 -17.03 6.65 4.68
CA SER A 70 -17.61 5.84 5.75
C SER A 70 -16.55 5.40 6.74
N SER A 71 -17.00 5.10 7.97
CA SER A 71 -16.15 4.46 8.97
C SER A 71 -16.26 2.95 8.83
N ILE A 72 -15.15 2.26 8.60
CA ILE A 72 -15.12 0.79 8.57
C ILE A 72 -14.98 0.17 9.96
N GLY A 73 -14.80 0.98 11.00
CA GLY A 73 -14.64 0.56 12.38
C GLY A 73 -13.98 1.64 13.24
N LYS A 74 -13.66 1.28 14.47
CA LYS A 74 -13.00 2.19 15.40
C LYS A 74 -11.73 1.58 15.96
N THR A 75 -10.74 2.44 16.19
CA THR A 75 -9.50 2.07 16.87
C THR A 75 -9.74 1.74 18.34
N TYR A 76 -8.70 1.29 19.02
CA TYR A 76 -8.74 1.07 20.47
C TYR A 76 -9.13 2.34 21.24
N GLU A 77 -8.63 3.52 20.84
CA GLU A 77 -8.98 4.81 21.48
C GLU A 77 -10.31 5.42 20.95
N GLY A 78 -11.02 4.72 20.08
CA GLY A 78 -12.36 5.09 19.61
C GLY A 78 -12.39 6.03 18.40
N ARG A 79 -11.25 6.28 17.73
CA ARG A 79 -11.19 7.04 16.48
C ARG A 79 -11.77 6.22 15.33
N ASP A 80 -12.46 6.86 14.42
CA ASP A 80 -12.98 6.22 13.21
C ASP A 80 -11.85 5.85 12.24
N LEU A 81 -11.98 4.68 11.62
CA LEU A 81 -11.15 4.25 10.53
C LEU A 81 -11.85 4.66 9.22
N TRP A 82 -11.46 5.81 8.70
CA TRP A 82 -12.09 6.37 7.52
C TRP A 82 -11.72 5.59 6.26
N MET A 83 -12.73 5.25 5.48
CA MET A 83 -12.63 4.69 4.14
C MET A 83 -13.33 5.63 3.15
N VAL A 84 -12.63 5.94 2.08
CA VAL A 84 -13.12 6.71 0.93
C VAL A 84 -13.33 5.75 -0.24
N LYS A 85 -14.52 5.77 -0.84
CA LYS A 85 -14.78 5.18 -2.16
C LYS A 85 -14.84 6.31 -3.19
N LEU A 86 -14.17 6.13 -4.33
CA LEU A 86 -14.26 6.99 -5.50
C LEU A 86 -14.77 6.16 -6.69
N SER A 87 -15.81 6.64 -7.35
CA SER A 87 -16.43 6.04 -8.53
C SER A 87 -17.36 7.09 -9.17
N ASP A 88 -17.75 6.92 -10.41
CA ASP A 88 -18.82 7.70 -11.04
C ASP A 88 -20.21 7.36 -10.48
N ASN A 89 -20.33 6.21 -9.78
CA ASN A 89 -21.57 5.71 -9.18
C ASN A 89 -21.34 5.21 -7.74
N VAL A 90 -20.96 6.11 -6.83
CA VAL A 90 -20.49 5.78 -5.46
C VAL A 90 -21.50 5.04 -4.60
N GLU A 91 -22.80 5.20 -4.84
CA GLU A 91 -23.88 4.60 -4.06
C GLU A 91 -24.16 3.15 -4.48
N THR A 92 -23.58 2.69 -5.58
CA THR A 92 -23.84 1.35 -6.13
C THR A 92 -22.57 0.52 -6.13
N GLU A 93 -22.68 -0.75 -5.78
CA GLU A 93 -21.63 -1.74 -6.06
C GLU A 93 -21.82 -2.23 -7.50
N GLU A 94 -20.79 -2.02 -8.34
CA GLU A 94 -20.79 -2.36 -9.75
C GLU A 94 -19.89 -3.56 -10.03
N GLU A 95 -20.12 -4.22 -11.16
CA GLU A 95 -19.25 -5.34 -11.62
C GLU A 95 -17.93 -4.81 -12.21
N GLU A 96 -17.31 -3.89 -11.48
CA GLU A 96 -16.03 -3.26 -11.82
C GLU A 96 -14.92 -3.77 -10.91
N PRO A 97 -13.66 -3.79 -11.38
CA PRO A 97 -12.55 -4.18 -10.53
C PRO A 97 -12.35 -3.18 -9.39
N GLY A 98 -12.23 -3.71 -8.17
CA GLY A 98 -11.87 -2.93 -6.99
C GLY A 98 -10.36 -2.76 -6.86
N VAL A 99 -9.92 -1.56 -6.46
CA VAL A 99 -8.53 -1.29 -6.10
C VAL A 99 -8.49 -0.70 -4.69
N LEU A 100 -7.59 -1.18 -3.83
CA LEU A 100 -7.47 -0.76 -2.44
C LEU A 100 -6.11 -0.11 -2.16
N PHE A 101 -6.12 1.14 -1.69
CA PHE A 101 -4.94 1.84 -1.22
C PHE A 101 -5.03 2.09 0.28
N MET A 102 -4.02 1.65 1.02
CA MET A 102 -3.95 1.81 2.47
C MET A 102 -2.65 2.49 2.86
N ALA A 103 -2.69 3.26 3.96
CA ALA A 103 -1.49 3.86 4.50
C ALA A 103 -1.50 3.86 6.03
N ALA A 104 -0.33 4.19 6.61
CA ALA A 104 -0.13 4.35 8.04
C ALA A 104 -0.57 3.13 8.89
N HIS A 105 -0.27 1.90 8.44
CA HIS A 105 -0.25 0.74 9.36
C HIS A 105 0.72 0.98 10.51
N HIS A 106 1.84 1.66 10.23
CA HIS A 106 2.75 2.17 11.24
C HIS A 106 2.47 3.67 11.44
N GLY A 107 2.08 4.05 12.66
CA GLY A 107 1.63 5.40 12.94
C GLY A 107 2.72 6.49 12.86
N ASN A 108 3.98 6.11 12.76
CA ASN A 108 5.09 7.06 12.57
C ASN A 108 5.59 7.13 11.10
N GLU A 109 4.85 6.57 10.14
CA GLU A 109 5.15 6.57 8.71
C GLU A 109 4.09 7.38 7.96
N TRP A 110 4.23 8.71 7.95
CA TRP A 110 3.19 9.66 7.54
C TRP A 110 3.07 9.94 6.03
N PRO A 111 4.12 9.81 5.19
CA PRO A 111 4.01 10.16 3.77
C PRO A 111 2.89 9.45 3.01
N GLY A 112 2.58 8.20 3.39
CA GLY A 112 1.49 7.44 2.77
C GLY A 112 0.11 8.07 2.98
N VAL A 113 -0.12 8.76 4.10
CA VAL A 113 -1.37 9.50 4.36
C VAL A 113 -1.53 10.62 3.34
N GLU A 114 -0.47 11.41 3.14
CA GLU A 114 -0.45 12.52 2.18
C GLU A 114 -0.65 12.03 0.74
N ILE A 115 -0.04 10.90 0.39
CA ILE A 115 -0.19 10.26 -0.93
C ILE A 115 -1.66 9.88 -1.18
N CYS A 116 -2.32 9.24 -0.22
CA CYS A 116 -3.73 8.88 -0.35
C CYS A 116 -4.62 10.12 -0.45
N LEU A 117 -4.43 11.11 0.42
CA LEU A 117 -5.23 12.33 0.44
C LEU A 117 -5.02 13.16 -0.83
N PHE A 118 -3.77 13.28 -1.29
CA PHE A 118 -3.45 13.97 -2.54
C PHE A 118 -4.13 13.28 -3.74
N PHE A 119 -4.12 11.96 -3.80
CA PHE A 119 -4.78 11.21 -4.88
C PHE A 119 -6.29 11.40 -4.86
N ILE A 120 -6.93 11.40 -3.67
CA ILE A 120 -8.36 11.69 -3.55
C ILE A 120 -8.69 13.06 -4.15
N ARG A 121 -7.95 14.10 -3.73
CA ARG A 121 -8.14 15.46 -4.30
C ARG A 121 -7.91 15.50 -5.81
N TYR A 122 -6.81 14.88 -6.26
CA TYR A 122 -6.47 14.84 -7.68
C TYR A 122 -7.58 14.24 -8.53
N MET A 123 -8.17 13.13 -8.10
CA MET A 123 -9.28 12.48 -8.81
C MET A 123 -10.54 13.36 -8.84
N LEU A 124 -10.91 13.93 -7.70
CA LEU A 124 -12.13 14.75 -7.57
C LEU A 124 -12.02 16.06 -8.34
N GLU A 125 -10.91 16.78 -8.20
CA GLU A 125 -10.70 18.09 -8.85
C GLU A 125 -10.54 17.96 -10.37
N ASN A 126 -10.08 16.81 -10.86
CA ASN A 126 -9.85 16.58 -12.29
C ASN A 126 -10.91 15.68 -12.95
N ALA A 127 -11.98 15.29 -12.26
CA ALA A 127 -13.01 14.41 -12.79
C ALA A 127 -13.69 14.92 -14.06
N GLN A 128 -13.78 16.24 -14.25
CA GLN A 128 -14.35 16.90 -15.41
C GLN A 128 -13.30 17.54 -16.35
N ASN A 129 -12.01 17.30 -16.09
CA ASN A 129 -10.93 17.89 -16.87
C ASN A 129 -10.71 17.12 -18.18
N SER A 130 -11.20 17.69 -19.29
CA SER A 130 -11.06 17.07 -20.62
C SER A 130 -9.60 16.90 -21.09
N SER A 131 -8.66 17.57 -20.45
CA SER A 131 -7.22 17.39 -20.73
C SER A 131 -6.61 16.17 -20.02
N LEU A 132 -7.35 15.55 -19.09
CA LEU A 132 -6.96 14.37 -18.31
C LEU A 132 -8.03 13.27 -18.42
N PRO A 133 -8.30 12.78 -19.65
CA PRO A 133 -9.37 11.81 -19.89
C PRO A 133 -9.19 10.49 -19.12
N GLU A 134 -7.95 10.17 -18.71
CA GLU A 134 -7.63 9.00 -17.89
C GLU A 134 -8.29 9.06 -16.52
N VAL A 135 -8.46 10.24 -15.92
CA VAL A 135 -9.14 10.41 -14.61
C VAL A 135 -10.61 10.00 -14.73
N GLN A 136 -11.29 10.53 -15.73
CA GLN A 136 -12.69 10.19 -15.98
C GLN A 136 -12.85 8.71 -16.34
N ASN A 137 -11.96 8.19 -17.18
CA ASN A 137 -12.00 6.77 -17.55
C ASN A 137 -11.84 5.86 -16.32
N VAL A 138 -10.90 6.17 -15.43
CA VAL A 138 -10.68 5.40 -14.20
C VAL A 138 -11.89 5.45 -13.28
N LEU A 139 -12.50 6.63 -13.08
CA LEU A 139 -13.71 6.77 -12.27
C LEU A 139 -14.90 5.98 -12.83
N ASN A 140 -15.00 5.86 -14.16
CA ASN A 140 -16.10 5.18 -14.85
C ASN A 140 -15.89 3.66 -15.00
N THR A 141 -14.77 3.12 -14.59
CA THR A 141 -14.44 1.71 -14.85
C THR A 141 -13.78 0.99 -13.69
N THR A 142 -13.61 1.65 -12.55
CA THR A 142 -12.89 1.10 -11.41
C THR A 142 -13.45 1.65 -10.11
N GLN A 143 -13.79 0.79 -9.18
CA GLN A 143 -14.13 1.19 -7.82
C GLN A 143 -12.84 1.35 -7.01
N ILE A 144 -12.54 2.58 -6.60
CA ILE A 144 -11.31 2.91 -5.88
C ILE A 144 -11.63 3.11 -4.41
N TYR A 145 -10.94 2.34 -3.57
CA TYR A 145 -11.09 2.41 -2.12
C TYR A 145 -9.79 2.86 -1.48
N LEU A 146 -9.87 3.83 -0.58
CA LEU A 146 -8.70 4.32 0.16
C LEU A 146 -8.97 4.29 1.66
N ILE A 147 -8.02 3.76 2.43
CA ILE A 147 -7.97 3.87 3.89
C ILE A 147 -6.69 4.65 4.22
N PRO A 148 -6.76 6.00 4.27
CA PRO A 148 -5.55 6.83 4.38
C PRO A 148 -4.79 6.64 5.69
N MET A 149 -5.47 6.19 6.74
CA MET A 149 -4.86 6.05 8.06
C MET A 149 -5.43 4.82 8.77
N VAL A 150 -4.72 3.68 8.64
CA VAL A 150 -5.11 2.41 9.27
C VAL A 150 -4.86 2.43 10.78
N ASN A 151 -3.92 3.25 11.26
CA ASN A 151 -3.51 3.35 12.66
C ASN A 151 -3.60 4.79 13.20
N PRO A 152 -4.80 5.36 13.31
CA PRO A 152 -4.97 6.73 13.80
C PRO A 152 -4.37 6.97 15.20
N ASP A 153 -4.49 5.99 16.11
CA ASP A 153 -3.96 6.08 17.46
C ASP A 153 -2.42 6.15 17.44
N GLY A 154 -1.79 5.31 16.62
CA GLY A 154 -0.34 5.34 16.43
C GLY A 154 0.15 6.63 15.77
N VAL A 155 -0.61 7.19 14.81
CA VAL A 155 -0.29 8.50 14.19
C VAL A 155 -0.37 9.61 15.23
N THR A 156 -1.43 9.65 16.03
CA THR A 156 -1.63 10.66 17.08
C THR A 156 -0.54 10.58 18.16
N ALA A 157 -0.09 9.37 18.50
CA ALA A 157 0.96 9.14 19.48
C ALA A 157 2.39 9.16 18.88
N ASP A 158 2.53 9.34 17.57
CA ASP A 158 3.78 9.25 16.82
C ASP A 158 4.56 7.94 17.08
N THR A 159 3.84 6.83 17.09
CA THR A 159 4.40 5.49 17.35
C THR A 159 4.21 4.55 16.17
N ARG A 160 5.12 3.59 16.03
CA ARG A 160 5.01 2.55 14.99
C ARG A 160 3.79 1.64 15.21
N LYS A 161 3.55 1.26 16.46
CA LYS A 161 2.49 0.35 16.89
C LYS A 161 1.19 1.12 17.17
N ASN A 162 0.06 0.42 17.32
CA ASN A 162 -1.15 1.03 17.84
C ASN A 162 -1.02 1.31 19.37
N CYS A 163 -2.06 1.82 20.00
CA CYS A 163 -2.04 2.23 21.41
C CYS A 163 -2.73 1.23 22.36
N ALA A 164 -3.16 0.06 21.85
CA ALA A 164 -3.80 -0.95 22.67
C ALA A 164 -2.87 -1.50 23.77
N PRO A 165 -3.36 -1.75 24.98
CA PRO A 165 -2.53 -2.37 26.03
C PRO A 165 -2.10 -3.77 25.59
N ASN A 166 -0.80 -4.04 25.70
CA ASN A 166 -0.29 -5.38 25.40
C ASN A 166 -0.67 -6.33 26.53
N HIS A 167 -1.40 -7.37 26.19
CA HIS A 167 -1.50 -8.55 27.03
C HIS A 167 -0.25 -9.39 26.75
N GLY A 168 0.73 -9.33 27.65
CA GLY A 168 1.93 -10.13 27.54
C GLY A 168 1.62 -11.62 27.38
N PRO A 169 2.59 -12.43 26.95
CA PRO A 169 2.41 -13.86 26.84
C PRO A 169 1.91 -14.41 28.18
N PHE A 170 0.87 -15.24 28.14
CA PHE A 170 0.19 -15.81 29.30
C PHE A 170 -0.67 -14.85 30.15
N GLY A 171 -1.19 -13.76 29.58
CA GLY A 171 -2.17 -12.87 30.25
C GLY A 171 -1.59 -12.05 31.40
N LYS A 172 -0.27 -11.90 31.47
CA LYS A 172 0.36 -10.99 32.44
C LYS A 172 -0.01 -9.55 32.12
N LYS A 173 -0.30 -8.76 33.17
CA LYS A 173 -0.59 -7.32 33.02
C LYS A 173 0.56 -6.63 32.29
N PRO A 174 0.25 -5.70 31.35
CA PRO A 174 1.28 -4.94 30.66
C PRO A 174 2.13 -4.16 31.66
N THR A 175 3.43 -4.15 31.44
CA THR A 175 4.31 -3.16 32.05
C THR A 175 4.11 -1.82 31.34
N ILE A 176 4.41 -0.70 31.97
CA ILE A 176 4.18 0.67 31.41
C ILE A 176 4.88 0.88 30.04
N THR A 177 5.80 0.01 29.67
CA THR A 177 6.59 0.04 28.41
C THR A 177 6.04 -0.85 27.28
N SER A 178 5.01 -1.66 27.56
CA SER A 178 4.52 -2.69 26.64
C SER A 178 3.17 -2.33 26.02
N TYR A 179 3.10 -1.19 25.35
CA TYR A 179 1.92 -0.80 24.59
C TYR A 179 2.06 -1.11 23.11
N GLY A 180 0.94 -1.43 22.50
CA GLY A 180 0.73 -1.50 21.07
C GLY A 180 1.22 -2.79 20.41
N VAL A 181 0.55 -3.05 19.31
CA VAL A 181 0.80 -4.14 18.36
C VAL A 181 1.26 -3.52 17.05
N ASN A 182 2.20 -4.16 16.37
CA ASN A 182 2.51 -3.83 15.00
C ASN A 182 1.39 -4.35 14.10
N LEU A 183 0.53 -3.46 13.62
CA LEU A 183 -0.66 -3.84 12.84
C LEU A 183 -0.28 -4.61 11.57
N ASN A 184 0.82 -4.26 10.90
CA ASN A 184 1.34 -5.01 9.74
C ASN A 184 2.11 -6.28 10.12
N ARG A 185 1.79 -6.87 11.28
CA ARG A 185 2.18 -8.19 11.77
C ARG A 185 0.99 -8.93 12.39
N ASN A 186 -0.18 -8.30 12.41
CA ASN A 186 -1.36 -8.82 13.10
C ASN A 186 -2.36 -9.51 12.16
N TYR A 187 -2.11 -9.55 10.87
CA TYR A 187 -2.90 -10.31 9.89
C TYR A 187 -2.62 -11.81 10.01
N ASP A 188 -3.59 -12.65 9.64
CA ASP A 188 -3.41 -14.11 9.63
C ASP A 188 -2.62 -14.57 8.39
N ASP A 189 -1.29 -14.51 8.49
CA ASP A 189 -0.39 -14.91 7.41
C ASP A 189 0.87 -15.58 7.95
N PRO A 190 1.17 -16.75 7.57
CA PRO A 190 0.89 -17.99 8.28
C PRO A 190 1.40 -17.92 9.71
N TRP A 191 0.54 -17.48 10.58
CA TRP A 191 0.77 -17.18 11.99
C TRP A 191 1.50 -18.30 12.76
N PHE A 192 1.15 -19.57 12.48
CA PHE A 192 1.72 -20.72 13.18
C PHE A 192 3.20 -20.94 12.88
N LEU A 193 3.71 -20.50 11.75
CA LEU A 193 5.13 -20.66 11.40
C LEU A 193 6.07 -19.97 12.39
N ALA A 194 5.60 -18.91 13.06
CA ALA A 194 6.40 -18.24 14.09
C ALA A 194 6.76 -19.14 15.27
N TYR A 195 6.01 -20.22 15.49
CA TYR A 195 6.33 -21.21 16.53
C TYR A 195 7.25 -22.33 16.06
N LEU A 196 7.41 -22.51 14.75
CA LEU A 196 8.18 -23.60 14.16
C LEU A 196 9.62 -23.23 13.79
N PHE A 197 9.92 -21.93 13.69
CA PHE A 197 11.22 -21.46 13.22
C PHE A 197 12.10 -20.89 14.35
N PRO A 198 13.44 -20.82 14.13
CA PRO A 198 14.39 -20.46 15.17
C PRO A 198 14.09 -19.11 15.82
N LEU A 199 14.17 -19.08 17.12
CA LEU A 199 13.92 -17.94 18.02
C LEU A 199 14.51 -16.61 17.55
N ARG A 200 15.60 -16.63 16.79
CA ARG A 200 16.32 -15.42 16.35
C ARG A 200 15.49 -14.47 15.48
N TYR A 201 14.60 -15.00 14.62
CA TYR A 201 13.81 -14.20 13.67
C TYR A 201 12.40 -13.91 14.18
N TYR A 202 11.83 -14.82 14.96
CA TYR A 202 10.43 -14.75 15.38
C TYR A 202 10.24 -14.37 16.85
N LEU A 203 11.27 -14.54 17.70
CA LEU A 203 11.20 -14.13 19.10
C LEU A 203 10.76 -12.64 19.25
N PRO A 204 11.30 -11.68 18.46
CA PRO A 204 10.83 -10.30 18.52
C PRO A 204 9.34 -10.13 18.20
N MET A 205 8.75 -11.02 17.41
CA MET A 205 7.33 -10.90 17.01
C MET A 205 6.39 -11.41 18.12
N ILE A 206 6.86 -12.25 19.03
CA ILE A 206 6.06 -12.84 20.11
C ILE A 206 6.31 -12.21 21.49
N LEU A 207 7.34 -11.38 21.62
CA LEU A 207 7.66 -10.70 22.89
C LEU A 207 7.16 -9.25 22.87
N PRO A 208 6.21 -8.87 23.74
CA PRO A 208 5.59 -7.53 23.73
C PRO A 208 6.59 -6.40 23.96
N ASP A 209 7.54 -6.59 24.88
CA ASP A 209 8.41 -5.53 25.38
C ASP A 209 9.66 -5.30 24.54
N ALA A 210 10.06 -6.28 23.73
CA ALA A 210 11.37 -6.27 23.10
C ALA A 210 11.34 -5.78 21.64
N SER A 211 10.17 -5.50 21.03
CA SER A 211 10.15 -5.42 19.59
C SER A 211 9.13 -4.45 18.99
N PHE A 212 9.63 -3.67 18.04
CA PHE A 212 8.82 -2.97 17.04
C PHE A 212 7.92 -3.91 16.23
N ASN A 213 8.12 -5.22 16.32
CA ASN A 213 7.45 -6.23 15.50
C ASN A 213 6.49 -7.13 16.29
N TYR A 214 6.13 -6.77 17.53
CA TYR A 214 5.14 -7.53 18.27
C TYR A 214 3.81 -7.59 17.52
N ARG A 215 3.37 -8.81 17.24
CA ARG A 215 2.24 -9.12 16.35
C ARG A 215 0.88 -9.24 17.05
N GLY A 216 0.84 -9.04 18.36
CA GLY A 216 -0.36 -9.31 19.17
C GLY A 216 -0.47 -10.76 19.64
N PRO A 217 -1.50 -11.08 20.44
CA PRO A 217 -1.70 -12.41 21.02
C PRO A 217 -2.23 -13.45 20.03
N TYR A 218 -2.96 -13.03 19.01
CA TYR A 218 -3.53 -13.86 17.93
C TYR A 218 -3.77 -13.01 16.67
N PRO A 219 -3.98 -13.65 15.50
CA PRO A 219 -4.31 -12.94 14.28
C PRO A 219 -5.57 -12.09 14.46
N PHE A 220 -5.52 -10.85 13.94
CA PHE A 220 -6.63 -9.90 14.06
C PHE A 220 -7.07 -9.67 15.52
N SER A 221 -6.11 -9.61 16.44
CA SER A 221 -6.40 -9.24 17.84
C SER A 221 -6.78 -7.77 17.98
N GLU A 222 -6.40 -6.92 17.03
CA GLU A 222 -6.56 -5.48 17.09
C GLU A 222 -7.80 -5.01 16.34
N ASN A 223 -8.48 -4.01 16.88
CA ASN A 223 -9.68 -3.44 16.27
C ASN A 223 -9.46 -2.97 14.84
N GLU A 224 -8.30 -2.34 14.60
CA GLU A 224 -7.90 -1.78 13.32
C GLU A 224 -7.77 -2.88 12.25
N THR A 225 -7.10 -3.96 12.57
CA THR A 225 -6.93 -5.09 11.63
C THR A 225 -8.22 -5.87 11.43
N GLN A 226 -9.08 -5.98 12.46
CA GLN A 226 -10.42 -6.53 12.32
C GLN A 226 -11.28 -5.69 11.39
N ALA A 227 -11.24 -4.37 11.52
CA ALA A 227 -11.98 -3.45 10.66
C ALA A 227 -11.56 -3.61 9.19
N VAL A 228 -10.25 -3.61 8.91
CA VAL A 228 -9.73 -3.86 7.56
C VAL A 228 -10.15 -5.25 7.07
N LYS A 229 -10.08 -6.27 7.91
CA LYS A 229 -10.53 -7.63 7.56
C LYS A 229 -11.99 -7.65 7.14
N HIS A 230 -12.90 -7.16 7.98
CA HIS A 230 -14.33 -7.19 7.69
C HIS A 230 -14.66 -6.39 6.42
N PHE A 231 -14.02 -5.24 6.24
CA PHE A 231 -14.18 -4.45 5.04
C PHE A 231 -13.72 -5.22 3.79
N THR A 232 -12.54 -5.81 3.82
CA THR A 232 -12.00 -6.55 2.67
C THR A 232 -12.70 -7.88 2.41
N GLU A 233 -13.28 -8.50 3.42
CA GLU A 233 -14.13 -9.69 3.24
C GLU A 233 -15.42 -9.38 2.48
N ALA A 234 -15.97 -8.18 2.66
CA ALA A 234 -17.21 -7.73 2.01
C ALA A 234 -17.00 -7.26 0.55
N HIS A 235 -15.75 -7.02 0.12
CA HIS A 235 -15.43 -6.47 -1.19
C HIS A 235 -14.43 -7.36 -1.94
N ASN A 236 -14.37 -7.21 -3.26
CA ASN A 236 -13.37 -7.87 -4.09
C ASN A 236 -12.35 -6.85 -4.62
N PHE A 237 -11.07 -7.18 -4.49
CA PHE A 237 -9.98 -6.33 -4.94
C PHE A 237 -9.08 -7.08 -5.91
N SER A 238 -8.85 -6.50 -7.09
CA SER A 238 -7.88 -7.03 -8.06
C SER A 238 -6.46 -6.67 -7.66
N ILE A 239 -6.27 -5.44 -7.13
CA ILE A 239 -4.96 -4.90 -6.74
C ILE A 239 -5.08 -4.16 -5.41
N SER A 240 -4.01 -4.21 -4.60
CA SER A 240 -3.89 -3.41 -3.38
C SER A 240 -2.46 -2.90 -3.18
N ILE A 241 -2.34 -1.67 -2.61
CA ILE A 241 -1.07 -1.16 -2.06
C ILE A 241 -1.26 -0.81 -0.58
N SER A 242 -0.27 -1.20 0.23
CA SER A 242 -0.04 -0.65 1.56
C SER A 242 1.20 0.23 1.54
N TYR A 243 1.03 1.53 1.81
CA TYR A 243 2.14 2.49 1.86
C TYR A 243 2.81 2.47 3.23
N HIS A 244 4.14 2.39 3.17
CA HIS A 244 5.07 2.49 4.29
C HIS A 244 6.15 3.53 4.00
N SER A 245 6.93 3.89 4.98
CA SER A 245 8.16 4.65 4.78
C SER A 245 9.25 4.14 5.74
N TYR A 246 10.47 3.98 5.27
CA TYR A 246 11.04 4.44 4.01
C TYR A 246 11.97 3.38 3.41
N GLY A 247 12.40 3.57 2.14
CA GLY A 247 13.42 2.66 1.56
C GLY A 247 13.42 2.59 0.04
N GLU A 248 12.42 3.18 -0.65
CA GLU A 248 12.28 3.15 -2.11
C GLU A 248 12.20 1.70 -2.65
N PHE A 249 11.38 0.87 -1.97
CA PHE A 249 11.16 -0.52 -2.31
C PHE A 249 9.71 -0.81 -2.68
N ILE A 250 9.54 -1.78 -3.57
CA ILE A 250 8.27 -2.42 -3.90
C ILE A 250 8.37 -3.88 -3.49
N ILE A 251 7.46 -4.32 -2.64
CA ILE A 251 7.46 -5.64 -2.02
C ILE A 251 6.15 -6.33 -2.37
N TYR A 252 6.19 -7.64 -2.66
CA TYR A 252 5.00 -8.45 -2.94
C TYR A 252 5.12 -9.85 -2.32
N PRO A 253 4.04 -10.62 -2.17
CA PRO A 253 4.07 -11.98 -1.60
C PRO A 253 5.00 -12.95 -2.36
N TRP A 254 5.58 -13.94 -1.68
CA TRP A 254 5.44 -14.20 -0.23
C TRP A 254 6.64 -13.67 0.51
N MET A 255 6.41 -12.95 1.61
CA MET A 255 7.52 -12.39 2.40
C MET A 255 8.09 -13.37 3.44
N HIS A 256 7.42 -14.49 3.68
CA HIS A 256 7.82 -15.49 4.69
C HIS A 256 8.52 -16.72 4.10
N THR A 257 8.60 -16.84 2.78
CA THR A 257 9.19 -18.00 2.09
C THR A 257 9.86 -17.59 0.78
N THR A 258 10.76 -18.45 0.31
CA THR A 258 11.40 -18.33 -1.03
C THR A 258 10.56 -18.94 -2.16
N LYS A 259 9.41 -19.56 -1.84
CA LYS A 259 8.51 -20.06 -2.89
C LYS A 259 7.89 -18.90 -3.64
N GLN A 260 7.77 -19.07 -4.94
CA GLN A 260 7.01 -18.12 -5.77
C GLN A 260 5.53 -18.27 -5.51
N THR A 261 4.79 -17.17 -5.73
CA THR A 261 3.33 -17.23 -5.78
C THR A 261 2.88 -17.91 -7.08
N PRO A 262 1.66 -18.48 -7.14
CA PRO A 262 1.06 -18.90 -8.40
C PRO A 262 1.05 -17.80 -9.49
N ASP A 263 0.86 -16.54 -9.07
CA ASP A 263 0.76 -15.37 -9.94
C ASP A 263 2.09 -14.57 -10.05
N GLU A 264 3.23 -15.22 -9.82
CA GLU A 264 4.56 -14.57 -9.81
C GLU A 264 4.83 -13.72 -11.08
N MET A 265 4.39 -14.19 -12.24
CA MET A 265 4.58 -13.46 -13.50
C MET A 265 3.79 -12.14 -13.52
N LEU A 266 2.57 -12.15 -13.00
CA LEU A 266 1.74 -10.95 -12.89
C LEU A 266 2.29 -9.99 -11.85
N PHE A 267 2.68 -10.48 -10.67
CA PHE A 267 3.34 -9.66 -9.65
C PHE A 267 4.58 -8.96 -10.20
N ARG A 268 5.41 -9.69 -10.94
CA ARG A 268 6.60 -9.09 -11.53
C ARG A 268 6.26 -8.07 -12.61
N SER A 269 5.36 -8.40 -13.52
CA SER A 269 4.97 -7.51 -14.62
C SER A 269 4.39 -6.19 -14.09
N VAL A 270 3.47 -6.26 -13.13
CA VAL A 270 2.88 -5.06 -12.51
C VAL A 270 3.93 -4.32 -11.67
N GLY A 271 4.71 -5.02 -10.85
CA GLY A 271 5.74 -4.43 -10.00
C GLY A 271 6.88 -3.77 -10.78
N GLU A 272 7.30 -4.34 -11.91
CA GLU A 272 8.30 -3.75 -12.82
C GLU A 272 7.78 -2.44 -13.45
N ASN A 273 6.49 -2.36 -13.78
CA ASN A 273 5.90 -1.11 -14.26
C ASN A 273 5.79 -0.06 -13.14
N ILE A 274 5.42 -0.44 -11.91
CA ILE A 274 5.47 0.48 -10.76
C ILE A 274 6.91 1.00 -10.59
N SER A 275 7.91 0.12 -10.67
CA SER A 275 9.34 0.47 -10.60
C SER A 275 9.77 1.44 -11.71
N LEU A 276 9.27 1.27 -12.93
CA LEU A 276 9.54 2.19 -14.03
C LEU A 276 8.93 3.58 -13.79
N ILE A 277 7.79 3.67 -13.14
CA ILE A 277 7.11 4.94 -12.85
C ILE A 277 7.79 5.67 -11.69
N ASN A 278 8.06 4.98 -10.58
CA ASN A 278 8.53 5.62 -9.35
C ASN A 278 10.04 5.51 -9.10
N GLY A 279 10.76 4.71 -9.91
CA GLY A 279 12.20 4.50 -9.75
C GLY A 279 12.60 3.57 -8.61
N TYR A 280 11.65 2.97 -7.91
CA TYR A 280 11.89 2.16 -6.72
C TYR A 280 12.33 0.74 -7.09
N TYR A 281 13.09 0.12 -6.20
CA TYR A 281 13.59 -1.23 -6.41
C TYR A 281 12.52 -2.29 -6.13
N LEU A 282 12.21 -3.11 -7.12
CA LEU A 282 11.30 -4.25 -6.94
C LEU A 282 12.05 -5.42 -6.27
N LEU A 283 11.66 -5.78 -5.06
CA LEU A 283 12.22 -6.92 -4.34
C LEU A 283 11.72 -8.24 -4.92
N VAL A 284 12.58 -8.88 -5.71
CA VAL A 284 12.31 -10.21 -6.28
C VAL A 284 12.77 -11.33 -5.34
N LYS A 285 12.42 -12.58 -5.68
CA LYS A 285 12.62 -13.79 -4.85
C LYS A 285 13.97 -13.90 -4.14
N ASN A 286 15.07 -13.63 -4.84
CA ASN A 286 16.42 -13.80 -4.28
C ASN A 286 16.76 -12.74 -3.24
N ASP A 287 16.15 -11.58 -3.33
CA ASP A 287 16.39 -10.44 -2.44
C ASP A 287 15.60 -10.58 -1.13
N ARG A 288 14.50 -11.37 -1.14
CA ARG A 288 13.63 -11.62 0.02
C ARG A 288 14.32 -12.43 1.13
N LEU A 289 15.46 -13.07 0.84
CA LEU A 289 16.27 -13.77 1.84
C LEU A 289 17.17 -12.85 2.65
N ILE A 290 17.20 -11.56 2.33
CA ILE A 290 17.95 -10.59 3.11
C ILE A 290 17.30 -10.48 4.50
N PRO A 291 18.08 -10.63 5.60
CA PRO A 291 17.54 -10.66 6.97
C PRO A 291 16.69 -9.45 7.38
N LEU A 292 16.77 -8.36 6.64
CA LEU A 292 15.99 -7.13 6.89
C LEU A 292 14.52 -7.26 6.43
N TYR A 293 14.23 -8.05 5.40
CA TYR A 293 12.90 -8.17 4.79
C TYR A 293 12.39 -9.62 4.73
N GLY A 294 13.28 -10.60 4.85
CA GLY A 294 12.93 -12.01 4.79
C GLY A 294 12.36 -12.53 6.11
N GLY A 295 11.27 -13.29 6.02
CA GLY A 295 10.63 -13.90 7.18
C GLY A 295 9.57 -13.02 7.84
N THR A 296 9.00 -12.08 7.13
CA THR A 296 7.86 -11.29 7.60
C THR A 296 6.59 -12.16 7.63
N LEU A 297 5.97 -12.24 8.79
CA LEU A 297 4.70 -12.93 9.01
C LEU A 297 3.66 -11.93 9.51
N GLY A 298 2.40 -12.18 9.16
CA GLY A 298 1.27 -11.39 9.62
C GLY A 298 1.13 -10.05 8.90
N SER A 299 1.63 -9.95 7.68
CA SER A 299 1.53 -8.74 6.88
C SER A 299 0.27 -8.69 6.03
N SER A 300 -0.21 -7.48 5.76
CA SER A 300 -1.45 -7.23 5.01
C SER A 300 -1.37 -7.74 3.57
N GLU A 301 -0.25 -7.53 2.87
CA GLU A 301 -0.09 -7.94 1.48
C GLU A 301 -0.13 -9.45 1.30
N ASN A 302 0.52 -10.22 2.18
CA ASN A 302 0.47 -11.66 2.14
C ASN A 302 -0.94 -12.19 2.40
N TRP A 303 -1.63 -11.62 3.39
CA TRP A 303 -3.00 -12.02 3.75
C TRP A 303 -3.98 -11.69 2.64
N LEU A 304 -3.96 -10.47 2.08
CA LEU A 304 -4.84 -10.05 0.99
C LEU A 304 -4.66 -10.93 -0.25
N TYR A 305 -3.42 -11.25 -0.60
CA TYR A 305 -3.20 -12.16 -1.72
C TYR A 305 -3.72 -13.58 -1.43
N ARG A 306 -3.43 -14.13 -0.24
CA ARG A 306 -3.85 -15.49 0.10
C ARG A 306 -5.36 -15.64 0.17
N GLU A 307 -6.06 -14.69 0.80
CA GLU A 307 -7.50 -14.81 1.10
C GLU A 307 -8.38 -14.21 0.00
N LYS A 308 -7.90 -13.18 -0.68
CA LYS A 308 -8.70 -12.45 -1.68
C LYS A 308 -8.16 -12.61 -3.10
N GLY A 309 -6.98 -13.18 -3.28
CA GLY A 309 -6.33 -13.26 -4.58
C GLY A 309 -5.84 -11.92 -5.12
N ALA A 310 -5.97 -10.82 -4.37
CA ALA A 310 -5.54 -9.49 -4.81
C ALA A 310 -4.04 -9.44 -5.09
N LEU A 311 -3.60 -8.82 -6.18
CA LEU A 311 -2.19 -8.50 -6.36
C LEU A 311 -1.80 -7.39 -5.37
N ALA A 312 -1.40 -7.79 -4.17
CA ALA A 312 -1.14 -6.89 -3.06
C ALA A 312 0.35 -6.57 -2.94
N TYR A 313 0.66 -5.27 -2.81
CA TYR A 313 2.02 -4.75 -2.70
C TYR A 313 2.18 -3.95 -1.41
N THR A 314 3.38 -3.97 -0.85
CA THR A 314 3.87 -2.94 0.09
C THR A 314 4.83 -2.04 -0.68
N VAL A 315 4.66 -0.72 -0.53
CA VAL A 315 5.55 0.27 -1.13
C VAL A 315 6.16 1.11 -0.01
N GLU A 316 7.48 1.01 0.15
CA GLU A 316 8.28 1.82 1.08
C GLU A 316 8.67 3.12 0.38
N VAL A 317 7.92 4.20 0.63
CA VAL A 317 8.08 5.45 -0.12
C VAL A 317 9.22 6.33 0.40
N GLY A 318 9.99 6.88 -0.53
CA GLY A 318 11.05 7.85 -0.27
C GLY A 318 12.24 7.28 0.49
N ASN A 319 13.18 8.16 0.78
CA ASN A 319 14.43 7.83 1.47
C ASN A 319 14.48 8.31 2.93
N GLU A 320 13.41 8.95 3.40
CA GLU A 320 13.24 9.42 4.77
C GLU A 320 11.85 9.04 5.29
N ARG A 321 11.78 8.74 6.59
CA ARG A 321 10.50 8.37 7.23
C ARG A 321 9.47 9.49 7.16
N ARG A 322 9.91 10.74 7.30
CA ARG A 322 9.07 11.93 7.31
C ARG A 322 9.84 13.11 6.70
N PRO A 323 9.88 13.20 5.36
CA PRO A 323 10.50 14.34 4.68
C PRO A 323 9.88 15.66 5.13
N THR A 324 10.70 16.66 5.37
CA THR A 324 10.23 17.99 5.80
C THR A 324 10.15 19.00 4.66
N SER A 325 10.73 18.70 3.51
CA SER A 325 10.66 19.56 2.33
C SER A 325 9.31 19.42 1.63
N PRO A 326 8.52 20.52 1.48
CA PRO A 326 7.26 20.51 0.74
C PRO A 326 7.41 19.99 -0.69
N GLN A 327 8.49 20.33 -1.37
CA GLN A 327 8.77 19.86 -2.73
C GLN A 327 8.99 18.36 -2.79
N VAL A 328 9.69 17.78 -1.80
CA VAL A 328 9.91 16.33 -1.73
C VAL A 328 8.58 15.61 -1.51
N VAL A 329 7.75 16.08 -0.57
CA VAL A 329 6.42 15.48 -0.32
C VAL A 329 5.52 15.61 -1.55
N PHE A 330 5.48 16.77 -2.18
CA PHE A 330 4.72 16.98 -3.42
C PHE A 330 5.16 16.02 -4.53
N ASN A 331 6.46 15.86 -4.74
CA ASN A 331 7.00 14.93 -5.75
C ASN A 331 6.63 13.48 -5.44
N LEU A 332 6.68 13.06 -4.16
CA LEU A 332 6.21 11.74 -3.73
C LEU A 332 4.72 11.55 -4.09
N CYS A 333 3.88 12.51 -3.75
CA CYS A 333 2.45 12.45 -4.03
C CYS A 333 2.16 12.36 -5.54
N MET A 334 2.79 13.22 -6.34
CA MET A 334 2.61 13.22 -7.81
C MET A 334 3.07 11.90 -8.44
N THR A 335 4.24 11.42 -8.05
CA THR A 335 4.78 10.15 -8.58
C THR A 335 3.87 8.98 -8.22
N GLN A 336 3.40 8.90 -6.98
CA GLN A 336 2.50 7.82 -6.56
C GLN A 336 1.08 7.98 -7.13
N THR A 337 0.63 9.20 -7.45
CA THR A 337 -0.61 9.40 -8.23
C THR A 337 -0.54 8.74 -9.60
N THR A 338 0.60 8.85 -10.29
CA THR A 338 0.82 8.15 -11.57
C THR A 338 0.79 6.62 -11.39
N VAL A 339 1.35 6.11 -10.29
CA VAL A 339 1.26 4.68 -9.93
C VAL A 339 -0.21 4.28 -9.68
N HIS A 340 -0.97 5.07 -8.94
CA HIS A 340 -2.38 4.80 -8.68
C HIS A 340 -3.21 4.72 -9.95
N LEU A 341 -3.07 5.71 -10.86
CA LEU A 341 -3.77 5.71 -12.14
C LEU A 341 -3.40 4.47 -12.99
N TYR A 342 -2.11 4.14 -13.06
CA TYR A 342 -1.66 2.92 -13.72
C TYR A 342 -2.33 1.67 -13.14
N LEU A 343 -2.39 1.54 -11.82
CA LEU A 343 -2.97 0.36 -11.15
C LEU A 343 -4.48 0.26 -11.34
N CYS A 344 -5.21 1.39 -11.29
CA CYS A 344 -6.63 1.42 -11.57
C CYS A 344 -6.94 0.97 -13.01
N GLN A 345 -6.17 1.45 -13.99
CA GLN A 345 -6.29 0.98 -15.37
C GLN A 345 -5.92 -0.50 -15.52
N ARG A 346 -4.87 -0.93 -14.81
CA ARG A 346 -4.35 -2.30 -14.88
C ARG A 346 -5.29 -3.32 -14.23
N ALA A 347 -6.07 -2.92 -13.24
CA ALA A 347 -7.04 -3.78 -12.55
C ALA A 347 -8.06 -4.42 -13.51
N GLN A 348 -8.40 -3.74 -14.59
CA GLN A 348 -9.35 -4.19 -15.62
C GLN A 348 -8.99 -5.52 -16.28
N THR A 349 -7.72 -5.87 -16.36
CA THR A 349 -7.25 -7.07 -17.07
C THR A 349 -6.73 -8.16 -16.13
N ILE A 350 -6.52 -7.87 -14.85
CA ILE A 350 -5.90 -8.78 -13.89
C ILE A 350 -6.63 -10.12 -13.79
N GLU A 351 -7.95 -10.11 -13.63
CA GLU A 351 -8.71 -11.35 -13.43
C GLU A 351 -8.71 -12.25 -14.68
N SER A 352 -8.79 -11.65 -15.85
CA SER A 352 -8.71 -12.40 -17.12
C SER A 352 -7.31 -12.99 -17.34
N GLU A 353 -6.26 -12.29 -16.97
CA GLU A 353 -4.89 -12.78 -17.07
C GLU A 353 -4.58 -13.88 -16.07
N LYS A 354 -5.07 -13.77 -14.82
CA LYS A 354 -5.00 -14.88 -13.84
C LYS A 354 -5.69 -16.13 -14.38
N ALA A 355 -6.93 -15.97 -14.88
CA ALA A 355 -7.66 -17.07 -15.45
C ALA A 355 -6.90 -17.75 -16.60
N ALA A 356 -6.23 -16.99 -17.46
CA ALA A 356 -5.41 -17.52 -18.54
C ALA A 356 -4.16 -18.27 -18.04
N LEU A 357 -3.49 -17.75 -16.99
CA LEU A 357 -2.31 -18.39 -16.39
C LEU A 357 -2.63 -19.71 -15.70
N HIS A 358 -3.79 -19.82 -15.07
CA HIS A 358 -4.19 -21.04 -14.34
C HIS A 358 -4.80 -22.14 -15.22
N GLN A 359 -5.01 -21.87 -16.52
CA GLN A 359 -5.47 -22.87 -17.53
C GLN A 359 -4.30 -23.59 -18.24
N THR A 360 -3.07 -23.14 -18.07
CA THR A 360 -1.86 -23.71 -18.66
C THR A 360 -1.12 -24.58 -17.65
#